data_670bd999b2e14964938dc210fdd41af5
#
_entry.id   670bd999b2e14964938dc210fdd41af5
#
_cell.length_a   1.000
_cell.length_b   1.000
_cell.length_c   1.000
_cell.angle_alpha   90.00
_cell.angle_beta   90.00
_cell.angle_gamma   90.00
#
_symmetry.space_group_name_H-M   'P 1'
#
loop_
_entity.id
_entity.type
_entity.pdbx_description
1 polymer ?
#
loop_
_entity_poly.entity_id
_entity_poly.type
_entity_poly.pdbx_seq_one_letter_code
_entity_poly.pdbx_strand_id
1 'polypeptide(L)'
;MPYIINDKTLALLPLGKKTKILEWDKDFIVEESIINIIEHNCILNGSTLEGRRKGSSYLIGASYKPPIIIDEMKRIILIPTHSNKNPNCKWFILDNILKYYLNTSNKVVVMFKNNQKLELDLCYANFDKQVLRATRLESSLRGRKYKKFL
;
A
#
# COMPACT_ATOMS: atom_id res chain seq x y z
N MET A 1 9.00 -5.04 -19.22
CA MET A 1 7.96 -4.07 -18.79
C MET A 1 7.86 -4.08 -17.28
N PRO A 2 7.87 -2.93 -16.64
CA PRO A 2 7.64 -2.86 -15.19
C PRO A 2 6.24 -3.36 -14.83
N TYR A 3 6.13 -3.92 -13.62
CA TYR A 3 4.84 -4.37 -13.14
C TYR A 3 3.87 -3.19 -12.95
N ILE A 4 2.64 -3.35 -13.41
CA ILE A 4 1.58 -2.35 -13.21
C ILE A 4 0.71 -2.77 -12.03
N ILE A 5 0.73 -1.96 -10.99
CA ILE A 5 -0.13 -2.17 -9.82
C ILE A 5 -1.59 -1.95 -10.26
N ASN A 6 -2.45 -2.88 -9.91
CA ASN A 6 -3.84 -2.89 -10.40
C ASN A 6 -4.78 -3.40 -9.30
N ASP A 7 -6.06 -3.50 -9.62
CA ASP A 7 -7.10 -3.90 -8.66
C ASP A 7 -6.98 -5.34 -8.17
N LYS A 8 -6.18 -6.18 -8.83
CA LYS A 8 -5.90 -7.56 -8.40
C LYS A 8 -4.67 -7.66 -7.51
N THR A 9 -3.87 -6.62 -7.41
CA THR A 9 -2.66 -6.62 -6.58
C THR A 9 -3.06 -6.65 -5.11
N LEU A 10 -2.52 -7.61 -4.35
CA LEU A 10 -2.74 -7.70 -2.91
C LEU A 10 -1.60 -7.04 -2.15
N ALA A 11 -0.36 -7.37 -2.49
CA ALA A 11 0.82 -6.89 -1.77
C ALA A 11 2.07 -6.97 -2.63
N LEU A 12 3.04 -6.13 -2.27
CA LEU A 12 4.40 -6.15 -2.80
C LEU A 12 5.33 -6.48 -1.64
N LEU A 13 6.08 -7.59 -1.77
CA LEU A 13 6.96 -8.09 -0.70
C LEU A 13 8.42 -8.01 -1.15
N PRO A 14 9.33 -7.51 -0.28
CA PRO A 14 10.73 -7.36 -0.65
C PRO A 14 11.46 -8.71 -0.70
N LEU A 15 12.25 -8.92 -1.74
CA LEU A 15 13.18 -10.04 -1.89
C LEU A 15 14.53 -9.49 -2.34
N GLY A 16 15.19 -8.71 -1.49
CA GLY A 16 16.42 -8.01 -1.87
C GLY A 16 16.15 -7.02 -2.99
N LYS A 17 16.80 -7.20 -4.14
CA LYS A 17 16.62 -6.34 -5.31
C LYS A 17 15.43 -6.74 -6.18
N LYS A 18 14.74 -7.82 -5.81
CA LYS A 18 13.56 -8.33 -6.51
C LYS A 18 12.33 -8.09 -5.66
N THR A 19 11.17 -8.33 -6.25
CA THR A 19 9.89 -8.17 -5.54
C THR A 19 9.01 -9.39 -5.77
N LYS A 20 8.42 -9.90 -4.69
CA LYS A 20 7.36 -10.89 -4.80
C LYS A 20 6.02 -10.16 -4.85
N ILE A 21 5.27 -10.40 -5.91
CA ILE A 21 3.95 -9.84 -6.11
C ILE A 21 2.91 -10.86 -5.68
N LEU A 22 2.00 -10.45 -4.78
CA LEU A 22 0.82 -11.25 -4.46
C LEU A 22 -0.36 -10.66 -5.21
N GLU A 23 -1.00 -11.47 -6.05
CA GLU A 23 -2.24 -11.10 -6.73
C GLU A 23 -3.36 -12.06 -6.35
N TRP A 24 -4.59 -11.73 -6.72
CA TRP A 24 -5.77 -12.55 -6.44
C TRP A 24 -5.62 -14.00 -6.86
N ASP A 25 -5.06 -14.23 -8.05
CA ASP A 25 -5.03 -15.55 -8.67
C ASP A 25 -3.66 -16.22 -8.63
N LYS A 26 -2.60 -15.48 -8.33
CA LYS A 26 -1.23 -16.00 -8.43
C LYS A 26 -0.23 -15.15 -7.65
N ASP A 27 0.88 -15.77 -7.30
CA ASP A 27 2.05 -15.10 -6.76
C ASP A 27 3.18 -15.27 -7.75
N PHE A 28 4.02 -14.25 -7.92
CA PHE A 28 5.17 -14.34 -8.81
C PHE A 28 6.26 -13.34 -8.40
N ILE A 29 7.47 -13.55 -8.92
CA ILE A 29 8.62 -12.71 -8.63
C ILE A 29 8.97 -11.90 -9.87
N VAL A 30 9.20 -10.60 -9.67
CA VAL A 30 9.71 -9.71 -10.71
C VAL A 30 11.11 -9.24 -10.36
N GLU A 31 11.92 -8.97 -11.38
CA GLU A 31 13.34 -8.64 -11.23
C GLU A 31 13.58 -7.18 -10.80
N GLU A 32 12.56 -6.43 -10.48
CA GLU A 32 12.68 -5.04 -10.07
C GLU A 32 12.49 -4.88 -8.57
N SER A 33 13.14 -3.86 -7.99
CA SER A 33 12.93 -3.48 -6.58
C SER A 33 11.53 -2.88 -6.41
N ILE A 34 10.99 -2.99 -5.20
CA ILE A 34 9.67 -2.42 -4.87
C ILE A 34 9.64 -0.92 -5.16
N ILE A 35 10.68 -0.20 -4.77
CA ILE A 35 10.72 1.26 -4.95
C ILE A 35 10.69 1.64 -6.43
N ASN A 36 11.40 0.90 -7.28
CA ASN A 36 11.34 1.14 -8.73
C ASN A 36 9.95 0.88 -9.30
N ILE A 37 9.29 -0.17 -8.82
CA ILE A 37 7.91 -0.48 -9.22
C ILE A 37 6.97 0.66 -8.82
N ILE A 38 7.05 1.09 -7.57
CA ILE A 38 6.17 2.15 -7.06
C ILE A 38 6.42 3.47 -7.79
N GLU A 39 7.70 3.84 -7.95
CA GLU A 39 8.05 5.07 -8.67
C GLU A 39 7.50 5.05 -10.10
N HIS A 40 7.68 3.95 -10.82
CA HIS A 40 7.18 3.82 -12.18
C HIS A 40 5.66 3.98 -12.23
N ASN A 41 4.94 3.38 -11.28
CA ASN A 41 3.48 3.49 -11.21
C ASN A 41 3.03 4.90 -10.88
N CYS A 42 3.77 5.62 -10.03
CA CYS A 42 3.51 7.05 -9.79
C CYS A 42 3.68 7.86 -11.06
N ILE A 43 4.76 7.62 -11.81
CA ILE A 43 5.05 8.32 -13.06
C ILE A 43 3.93 8.08 -14.09
N LEU A 44 3.46 6.85 -14.23
CA LEU A 44 2.34 6.52 -15.11
C LEU A 44 1.07 7.30 -14.78
N ASN A 45 0.90 7.69 -13.54
CA ASN A 45 -0.25 8.45 -13.07
C ASN A 45 0.06 9.94 -12.88
N GLY A 46 1.12 10.43 -13.53
CA GLY A 46 1.41 11.85 -13.61
C GLY A 46 2.08 12.45 -12.38
N SER A 47 2.77 11.65 -11.58
CA SER A 47 3.43 12.14 -10.37
C SER A 47 4.77 11.44 -10.17
N THR A 48 5.31 11.55 -8.96
CA THR A 48 6.50 10.85 -8.48
C THR A 48 6.20 10.26 -7.12
N LEU A 49 7.01 9.33 -6.65
CA LEU A 49 6.87 8.82 -5.28
C LEU A 49 7.00 9.95 -4.26
N GLU A 50 7.98 10.84 -4.45
CA GLU A 50 8.17 11.98 -3.54
C GLU A 50 6.97 12.92 -3.55
N GLY A 51 6.41 13.21 -4.73
CA GLY A 51 5.21 14.03 -4.84
C GLY A 51 4.00 13.39 -4.15
N ARG A 52 3.81 12.08 -4.31
CA ARG A 52 2.73 11.35 -3.66
C ARG A 52 2.92 11.30 -2.15
N ARG A 53 4.17 11.15 -1.66
CA ARG A 53 4.46 11.20 -0.23
C ARG A 53 4.11 12.55 0.37
N LYS A 54 4.55 13.63 -0.26
CA LYS A 54 4.25 14.99 0.20
C LYS A 54 2.75 15.26 0.21
N GLY A 55 2.06 14.86 -0.85
CA GLY A 55 0.62 15.04 -0.94
C GLY A 55 -0.14 14.29 0.15
N SER A 56 0.21 13.04 0.38
CA SER A 56 -0.41 12.23 1.44
C SER A 56 -0.16 12.84 2.82
N SER A 57 1.09 13.22 3.08
CA SER A 57 1.46 13.86 4.36
C SER A 57 0.65 15.12 4.62
N TYR A 58 0.47 15.94 3.60
CA TYR A 58 -0.33 17.15 3.70
C TYR A 58 -1.80 16.82 4.00
N LEU A 59 -2.37 15.86 3.28
CA LEU A 59 -3.80 15.55 3.39
C LEU A 59 -4.18 14.92 4.72
N ILE A 60 -3.30 14.10 5.31
CA ILE A 60 -3.60 13.38 6.55
C ILE A 60 -2.81 13.89 7.77
N GLY A 61 -1.93 14.87 7.57
CA GLY A 61 -1.15 15.43 8.67
C GLY A 61 -0.12 14.47 9.27
N ALA A 62 0.40 13.53 8.50
CA ALA A 62 1.39 12.55 8.96
C ALA A 62 2.58 12.52 8.01
N SER A 63 3.79 12.72 8.53
CA SER A 63 5.02 12.80 7.73
C SER A 63 5.82 11.50 7.68
N TYR A 64 5.63 10.60 8.64
CA TYR A 64 6.40 9.34 8.72
C TYR A 64 5.61 8.19 8.13
N LYS A 65 6.23 7.46 7.18
CA LYS A 65 5.62 6.34 6.42
C LYS A 65 4.19 6.60 5.95
N PRO A 66 3.95 7.69 5.19
CA PRO A 66 2.59 7.94 4.73
C PRO A 66 2.17 6.89 3.68
N PRO A 67 0.87 6.55 3.62
CA PRO A 67 0.37 5.74 2.52
C PRO A 67 0.50 6.50 1.20
N ILE A 68 0.56 5.77 0.10
CA ILE A 68 0.82 6.34 -1.24
C ILE A 68 -0.37 6.11 -2.14
N ILE A 69 -0.89 7.19 -2.74
CA ILE A 69 -1.93 7.09 -3.76
C ILE A 69 -1.26 6.70 -5.07
N ILE A 70 -1.59 5.52 -5.59
CA ILE A 70 -1.07 5.06 -6.88
C ILE A 70 -1.98 5.54 -8.01
N ASP A 71 -3.28 5.38 -7.86
CA ASP A 71 -4.27 5.72 -8.87
C ASP A 71 -5.49 6.33 -8.19
N GLU A 72 -5.71 7.62 -8.41
CA GLU A 72 -6.84 8.33 -7.81
C GLU A 72 -8.18 7.85 -8.34
N MET A 73 -8.25 7.59 -9.63
CA MET A 73 -9.50 7.17 -10.28
C MET A 73 -9.96 5.81 -9.78
N LYS A 74 -9.05 4.86 -9.70
CA LYS A 74 -9.32 3.51 -9.21
C LYS A 74 -9.19 3.40 -7.69
N ARG A 75 -8.76 4.45 -7.02
CA ARG A 75 -8.56 4.51 -5.56
C ARG A 75 -7.61 3.43 -5.06
N ILE A 76 -6.53 3.22 -5.79
CA ILE A 76 -5.48 2.30 -5.38
C ILE A 76 -4.53 3.03 -4.44
N ILE A 77 -4.53 2.61 -3.18
CA ILE A 77 -3.70 3.19 -2.12
C ILE A 77 -2.80 2.11 -1.55
N LEU A 78 -1.50 2.39 -1.52
CA LEU A 78 -0.49 1.52 -0.94
C LEU A 78 -0.22 1.88 0.51
N ILE A 79 -0.15 0.87 1.36
CA ILE A 79 0.14 1.01 2.79
C ILE A 79 1.52 0.43 3.05
N PRO A 80 2.53 1.25 3.46
CA PRO A 80 3.84 0.74 3.84
C PRO A 80 3.86 0.27 5.28
N THR A 81 4.58 -0.83 5.57
CA THR A 81 4.79 -1.29 6.94
C THR A 81 5.89 -0.52 7.64
N HIS A 82 6.85 -0.01 6.88
CA HIS A 82 8.04 0.71 7.37
C HIS A 82 8.30 1.93 6.49
N SER A 83 9.31 2.72 6.85
CA SER A 83 9.78 3.78 5.97
C SER A 83 10.14 3.21 4.59
N ASN A 84 9.88 3.98 3.52
CA ASN A 84 10.19 3.55 2.15
C ASN A 84 11.68 3.29 1.92
N LYS A 85 12.55 3.75 2.82
CA LYS A 85 14.00 3.47 2.77
C LYS A 85 14.37 2.17 3.46
N ASN A 86 13.46 1.57 4.23
CA ASN A 86 13.73 0.32 4.94
C ASN A 86 13.59 -0.86 3.95
N PRO A 87 14.64 -1.70 3.80
CA PRO A 87 14.60 -2.82 2.85
C PRO A 87 13.58 -3.91 3.22
N ASN A 88 13.05 -3.90 4.44
CA ASN A 88 12.04 -4.86 4.90
C ASN A 88 10.62 -4.33 4.74
N CYS A 89 10.44 -3.15 4.19
CA CYS A 89 9.12 -2.56 4.01
C CYS A 89 8.27 -3.41 3.06
N LYS A 90 7.11 -3.85 3.55
CA LYS A 90 6.08 -4.50 2.75
C LYS A 90 5.01 -3.47 2.42
N TRP A 91 4.37 -3.63 1.28
CA TRP A 91 3.35 -2.71 0.81
C TRP A 91 2.06 -3.45 0.50
N PHE A 92 0.95 -2.94 1.01
CA PHE A 92 -0.37 -3.56 0.87
C PHE A 92 -1.32 -2.64 0.12
N ILE A 93 -2.23 -3.22 -0.67
CA ILE A 93 -3.31 -2.46 -1.30
C ILE A 93 -4.48 -2.39 -0.32
N LEU A 94 -4.87 -1.18 0.06
CA LEU A 94 -5.94 -0.97 1.06
C LEU A 94 -7.23 -1.73 0.71
N ASP A 95 -7.69 -1.58 -0.53
CA ASP A 95 -8.98 -2.15 -0.96
C ASP A 95 -9.02 -3.68 -0.94
N ASN A 96 -7.87 -4.34 -0.93
CA ASN A 96 -7.81 -5.81 -0.96
C ASN A 96 -7.58 -6.43 0.41
N ILE A 97 -7.51 -5.63 1.45
CA ILE A 97 -7.48 -6.14 2.83
C ILE A 97 -8.91 -6.38 3.29
N LEU A 98 -9.21 -7.62 3.66
CA LEU A 98 -10.51 -7.96 4.24
C LEU A 98 -10.53 -7.63 5.73
N LYS A 99 -9.54 -8.12 6.46
CA LYS A 99 -9.40 -7.87 7.89
C LYS A 99 -7.97 -8.17 8.33
N TYR A 100 -7.62 -7.77 9.54
CA TYR A 100 -6.34 -8.11 10.16
C TYR A 100 -6.57 -8.31 11.66
N TYR A 101 -5.77 -9.18 12.27
CA TYR A 101 -5.95 -9.57 13.65
C TYR A 101 -4.64 -10.13 14.24
N LEU A 102 -4.60 -10.28 15.57
CA LEU A 102 -3.50 -10.97 16.23
C LEU A 102 -3.83 -12.46 16.29
N ASN A 103 -2.86 -13.32 15.97
CA ASN A 103 -3.01 -14.76 16.14
C ASN A 103 -2.55 -15.18 17.54
N THR A 104 -2.62 -16.49 17.83
CA THR A 104 -2.23 -17.05 19.12
C THR A 104 -0.74 -16.88 19.43
N SER A 105 0.10 -16.68 18.40
CA SER A 105 1.53 -16.42 18.56
C SER A 105 1.85 -14.93 18.69
N ASN A 106 0.81 -14.09 18.87
CA ASN A 106 0.93 -12.64 19.02
C ASN A 106 1.52 -11.96 17.79
N LYS A 107 1.28 -12.51 16.61
CA LYS A 107 1.68 -11.93 15.31
C LYS A 107 0.46 -11.35 14.63
N VAL A 108 0.68 -10.28 13.85
CA VAL A 108 -0.38 -9.72 13.01
C VAL A 108 -0.59 -10.61 11.80
N VAL A 109 -1.84 -10.97 11.54
CA VAL A 109 -2.23 -11.70 10.33
C VAL A 109 -3.09 -10.77 9.49
N VAL A 110 -2.70 -10.56 8.23
CA VAL A 110 -3.52 -9.84 7.25
C VAL A 110 -4.24 -10.88 6.40
N MET A 111 -5.57 -10.78 6.36
CA MET A 111 -6.38 -11.61 5.47
C MET A 111 -6.86 -10.75 4.32
N PHE A 112 -6.55 -11.17 3.09
CA PHE A 112 -6.99 -10.50 1.88
C PHE A 112 -8.40 -10.96 1.46
N LYS A 113 -9.03 -10.21 0.59
CA LYS A 113 -10.40 -10.51 0.12
C LYS A 113 -10.51 -11.83 -0.63
N ASN A 114 -9.41 -12.39 -1.13
CA ASN A 114 -9.37 -13.73 -1.74
C ASN A 114 -9.15 -14.85 -0.71
N ASN A 115 -9.18 -14.52 0.61
CA ASN A 115 -8.97 -15.41 1.74
C ASN A 115 -7.52 -15.85 1.97
N GLN A 116 -6.58 -15.36 1.17
CA GLN A 116 -5.15 -15.56 1.42
C GLN A 116 -4.75 -14.81 2.68
N LYS A 117 -3.85 -15.40 3.47
CA LYS A 117 -3.37 -14.79 4.72
C LYS A 117 -1.86 -14.57 4.65
N LEU A 118 -1.41 -13.51 5.32
CA LEU A 118 0.01 -13.21 5.45
C LEU A 118 0.30 -12.80 6.88
N GLU A 119 1.26 -13.47 7.52
CA GLU A 119 1.70 -13.14 8.87
C GLU A 119 2.78 -12.06 8.81
N LEU A 120 2.67 -11.05 9.67
CA LEU A 120 3.61 -9.93 9.72
C LEU A 120 4.35 -9.91 11.05
N ASP A 121 5.65 -9.60 10.98
CA ASP A 121 6.46 -9.34 12.16
C ASP A 121 6.42 -7.85 12.48
N LEU A 122 5.26 -7.39 12.93
CA LEU A 122 4.96 -5.99 13.18
C LEU A 122 3.91 -5.93 14.29
N CYS A 123 3.99 -4.95 15.19
CA CYS A 123 2.99 -4.87 16.25
C CYS A 123 1.65 -4.40 15.69
N TYR A 124 0.57 -4.91 16.28
CA TYR A 124 -0.79 -4.62 15.83
C TYR A 124 -1.07 -3.12 15.79
N ALA A 125 -0.69 -2.39 16.84
CA ALA A 125 -0.96 -0.95 16.93
C ALA A 125 -0.35 -0.19 15.76
N ASN A 126 0.86 -0.57 15.33
CA ASN A 126 1.52 0.08 14.20
C ASN A 126 0.81 -0.21 12.88
N PHE A 127 0.42 -1.46 12.67
CA PHE A 127 -0.29 -1.82 11.44
C PHE A 127 -1.68 -1.18 11.39
N ASP A 128 -2.41 -1.24 12.49
CA ASP A 128 -3.73 -0.61 12.61
C ASP A 128 -3.66 0.89 12.30
N LYS A 129 -2.67 1.58 12.85
CA LYS A 129 -2.44 2.99 12.59
C LYS A 129 -2.22 3.25 11.10
N GLN A 130 -1.45 2.41 10.42
CA GLN A 130 -1.19 2.55 8.99
C GLN A 130 -2.46 2.34 8.16
N VAL A 131 -3.28 1.35 8.50
CA VAL A 131 -4.56 1.12 7.81
C VAL A 131 -5.50 2.30 8.03
N LEU A 132 -5.59 2.82 9.25
CA LEU A 132 -6.43 3.98 9.56
C LEU A 132 -5.98 5.23 8.80
N ARG A 133 -4.67 5.43 8.66
CA ARG A 133 -4.12 6.55 7.86
C ARG A 133 -4.52 6.42 6.39
N ALA A 134 -4.43 5.22 5.83
CA ALA A 134 -4.81 4.97 4.45
C ALA A 134 -6.32 5.18 4.25
N THR A 135 -7.13 4.76 5.19
CA THR A 135 -8.57 4.97 5.18
C THR A 135 -8.91 6.45 5.21
N ARG A 136 -8.21 7.22 6.04
CA ARG A 136 -8.38 8.67 6.10
C ARG A 136 -7.99 9.33 4.78
N LEU A 137 -6.91 8.87 4.17
CA LEU A 137 -6.46 9.38 2.88
C LEU A 137 -7.52 9.12 1.80
N GLU A 138 -8.08 7.92 1.75
CA GLU A 138 -9.16 7.59 0.82
C GLU A 138 -10.37 8.49 1.04
N SER A 139 -10.77 8.71 2.29
CA SER A 139 -11.85 9.62 2.66
C SER A 139 -11.60 11.03 2.16
N SER A 140 -10.36 11.53 2.28
CA SER A 140 -9.97 12.86 1.79
C SER A 140 -10.16 12.97 0.27
N LEU A 141 -9.81 11.91 -0.46
CA LEU A 141 -10.00 11.89 -1.92
C LEU A 141 -11.48 11.92 -2.30
N ARG A 142 -12.30 11.15 -1.60
CA ARG A 142 -13.76 11.15 -1.82
C ARG A 142 -14.35 12.53 -1.55
N GLY A 143 -13.95 13.16 -0.45
CA GLY A 143 -14.41 14.50 -0.07
C GLY A 143 -14.09 15.52 -1.13
N ARG A 144 -12.89 15.48 -1.71
CA ARG A 144 -12.50 16.38 -2.80
C ARG A 144 -13.36 16.19 -4.04
N LYS A 145 -13.60 14.94 -4.44
CA LYS A 145 -14.48 14.63 -5.58
C LYS A 145 -15.89 15.14 -5.35
N TYR A 146 -16.41 14.93 -4.15
CA TYR A 146 -17.74 15.38 -3.79
C TYR A 146 -17.86 16.91 -3.83
N LYS A 147 -16.90 17.62 -3.24
CA LYS A 147 -16.84 19.08 -3.23
C LYS A 147 -16.74 19.67 -4.64
N LYS A 148 -16.14 18.95 -5.57
CA LYS A 148 -15.95 19.40 -6.94
C LYS A 148 -17.26 19.52 -7.70
N PHE A 149 -18.31 18.82 -7.27
CA PHE A 149 -19.62 18.83 -7.91
C PHE A 149 -20.65 19.71 -7.17
N LEU A 150 -20.23 20.30 -6.08
CA LEU A 150 -21.05 21.26 -5.34
C LEU A 150 -20.74 22.69 -5.79
#